data_99ac912acf06b883a7e23347e2e4fc4a
#
_entry.id   99ac912acf06b883a7e23347e2e4fc4a
#
_cell.length_a   1.000
_cell.length_b   1.000
_cell.length_c   1.000
_cell.angle_alpha   90.00
_cell.angle_beta   90.00
_cell.angle_gamma   90.00
#
_symmetry.space_group_name_H-M   'P 1'
#
loop_
_entity.id
_entity.type
_entity.pdbx_description
1 polymer ?
#
loop_
_entity_poly.entity_id
_entity_poly.type
_entity_poly.pdbx_seq_one_letter_code
_entity_poly.pdbx_strand_id
1 'polypeptide(L)'
;MIKHNVEGVSLRHCVFLYGKYQLKVGVKNLEAIWLEETTNKRAVILFHAYTGKSSDLRMLASFLHRHNYAVYVPTFSGHEHSDASEILNENPEKWYEDAKEAVNFVRNHGYSMIAALGLSMGGMMAAALATNQFVEIAGTFCSPVSKRNAQLPDLFKSFMAFAKNDQMSETEIIELEYKAKQQLADLHDFSAKVAEKLEQVTAPFYIAQGELDRLVDPEVSIEMKEALVNAAVDFHWFEQSGHVITVGKEKGEFQQSVLEFLDQQEWR
;
A
#
# COMPACT_ATOMS: atom_id res chain seq x y z
N MET A 1 9.42 39.15 24.11
CA MET A 1 10.56 38.46 23.45
C MET A 1 10.75 37.11 24.14
N ILE A 2 10.03 36.10 23.75
CA ILE A 2 10.17 34.73 24.26
C ILE A 2 10.24 33.82 23.04
N LYS A 3 11.45 33.31 22.79
CA LYS A 3 11.70 32.30 21.75
C LYS A 3 11.26 30.94 22.31
N HIS A 4 10.33 30.26 21.70
CA HIS A 4 10.11 28.83 21.91
C HIS A 4 10.89 28.06 20.86
N ASN A 5 11.97 27.45 21.27
CA ASN A 5 12.63 26.33 20.60
C ASN A 5 11.67 25.14 20.62
N VAL A 6 11.39 24.57 19.47
CA VAL A 6 10.83 23.22 19.35
C VAL A 6 11.98 22.33 18.89
N GLU A 7 12.65 21.74 19.87
CA GLU A 7 13.68 20.74 19.64
C GLU A 7 13.06 19.44 19.11
N GLY A 8 13.80 18.83 18.17
CA GLY A 8 13.42 17.64 17.45
C GLY A 8 13.19 16.42 18.35
N VAL A 9 12.08 15.76 18.13
CA VAL A 9 11.82 14.43 18.68
C VAL A 9 12.48 13.41 17.76
N SER A 10 13.63 12.91 18.21
CA SER A 10 14.34 11.76 17.64
C SER A 10 13.49 10.50 17.83
N LEU A 11 13.05 9.88 16.72
CA LEU A 11 12.40 8.56 16.67
C LEU A 11 13.42 7.44 16.92
N ARG A 12 14.03 7.40 18.10
CA ARG A 12 14.79 6.25 18.59
C ARG A 12 14.21 5.80 19.93
N HIS A 13 13.88 4.46 19.99
CA HIS A 13 13.46 3.68 21.16
C HIS A 13 11.98 3.74 21.54
N CYS A 14 11.19 2.89 20.89
CA CYS A 14 10.16 2.13 21.58
C CYS A 14 10.36 0.64 21.24
N VAL A 15 11.23 0.00 22.01
CA VAL A 15 11.28 -1.46 22.08
C VAL A 15 10.20 -1.87 23.07
N PHE A 16 9.07 -2.37 22.59
CA PHE A 16 8.12 -3.11 23.40
C PHE A 16 8.13 -4.57 22.97
N LEU A 17 8.45 -5.40 23.96
CA LEU A 17 8.45 -6.85 23.93
C LEU A 17 7.06 -7.39 23.57
N TYR A 18 6.89 -7.92 22.36
CA TYR A 18 5.85 -8.88 22.04
C TYR A 18 6.46 -10.07 21.30
N GLY A 19 6.01 -11.26 21.68
CA GLY A 19 6.51 -12.60 21.45
C GLY A 19 7.28 -12.86 20.15
N LYS A 20 8.44 -13.49 20.31
CA LYS A 20 9.27 -14.06 19.24
C LYS A 20 8.50 -15.15 18.50
N TYR A 21 8.02 -14.84 17.31
CA TYR A 21 7.78 -15.84 16.27
C TYR A 21 8.52 -15.39 15.00
N GLN A 22 9.80 -15.76 14.93
CA GLN A 22 10.52 -15.77 13.66
C GLN A 22 10.18 -17.09 12.97
N LEU A 23 9.31 -17.07 11.97
CA LEU A 23 9.13 -18.18 11.07
C LEU A 23 10.33 -18.26 10.12
N LYS A 24 11.15 -19.29 10.31
CA LYS A 24 12.12 -19.75 9.32
C LYS A 24 11.36 -20.52 8.24
N VAL A 25 10.86 -19.83 7.25
CA VAL A 25 10.52 -20.40 5.94
C VAL A 25 11.35 -19.67 4.91
N GLY A 26 12.01 -20.40 4.02
CA GLY A 26 13.07 -19.94 3.13
C GLY A 26 12.65 -18.97 2.01
N VAL A 27 11.95 -17.88 2.37
CA VAL A 27 11.71 -16.71 1.54
C VAL A 27 12.42 -15.55 2.23
N LYS A 28 13.31 -14.87 1.49
CA LYS A 28 14.02 -13.67 1.95
C LYS A 28 13.04 -12.50 2.11
N ASN A 29 12.21 -12.52 3.13
CA ASN A 29 11.36 -11.38 3.50
C ASN A 29 11.70 -10.98 4.94
N LEU A 30 12.78 -10.23 5.11
CA LEU A 30 13.35 -9.87 6.41
C LEU A 30 12.55 -8.83 7.21
N GLU A 31 11.52 -8.21 6.63
CA GLU A 31 10.74 -7.15 7.28
C GLU A 31 9.20 -7.30 7.15
N ALA A 32 8.67 -8.40 6.64
CA ALA A 32 7.24 -8.62 6.57
C ALA A 32 6.61 -8.73 7.99
N ILE A 33 5.39 -8.22 8.15
CA ILE A 33 4.61 -8.34 9.39
C ILE A 33 3.58 -9.43 9.19
N TRP A 34 3.58 -10.45 10.07
CA TRP A 34 2.51 -11.44 10.15
C TRP A 34 1.92 -11.44 11.57
N LEU A 35 0.63 -11.11 11.66
CA LEU A 35 -0.16 -11.13 12.88
C LEU A 35 -1.24 -12.19 12.69
N GLU A 36 -0.99 -13.38 13.21
CA GLU A 36 -1.88 -14.53 13.06
C GLU A 36 -3.10 -14.44 13.98
N GLU A 37 -4.28 -14.78 13.46
CA GLU A 37 -5.54 -14.92 14.19
C GLU A 37 -6.20 -16.24 13.78
N THR A 38 -6.38 -17.15 14.71
CA THR A 38 -6.77 -18.53 14.39
C THR A 38 -8.24 -18.83 14.64
N THR A 39 -8.97 -17.94 15.33
CA THR A 39 -10.35 -18.21 15.77
C THR A 39 -11.38 -17.86 14.72
N ASN A 40 -11.22 -16.72 14.01
CA ASN A 40 -12.26 -16.17 13.14
C ASN A 40 -12.02 -16.39 11.63
N LYS A 41 -10.86 -16.89 11.24
CA LYS A 41 -10.48 -17.13 9.84
C LYS A 41 -10.65 -15.94 8.89
N ARG A 42 -10.57 -14.70 9.41
CA ARG A 42 -10.64 -13.46 8.64
C ARG A 42 -9.23 -12.94 8.40
N ALA A 43 -8.83 -12.81 7.15
CA ALA A 43 -7.47 -12.42 6.79
C ALA A 43 -7.42 -11.17 5.90
N VAL A 44 -6.53 -10.24 6.23
CA VAL A 44 -6.27 -9.02 5.49
C VAL A 44 -4.80 -8.95 5.09
N ILE A 45 -4.54 -8.67 3.82
CA ILE A 45 -3.21 -8.32 3.32
C ILE A 45 -3.17 -6.81 3.12
N LEU A 46 -2.13 -6.15 3.65
CA LEU A 46 -1.93 -4.72 3.50
C LEU A 46 -0.66 -4.46 2.69
N PHE A 47 -0.80 -3.78 1.56
CA PHE A 47 0.29 -3.44 0.65
C PHE A 47 0.75 -2.00 0.84
N HIS A 48 2.07 -1.79 1.00
CA HIS A 48 2.67 -0.47 1.20
C HIS A 48 2.85 0.31 -0.12
N ALA A 49 3.16 1.61 0.00
CA ALA A 49 3.39 2.51 -1.13
C ALA A 49 4.76 2.30 -1.81
N TYR A 50 4.98 2.95 -2.96
CA TYR A 50 6.15 2.84 -3.83
C TYR A 50 7.50 3.02 -3.12
N THR A 51 7.66 3.97 -2.24
CA THR A 51 8.90 4.14 -1.44
C THR A 51 8.72 3.73 0.02
N GLY A 52 7.61 3.01 0.29
CA GLY A 52 7.23 2.60 1.63
C GLY A 52 7.82 1.26 2.05
N LYS A 53 7.46 0.87 3.26
CA LYS A 53 7.83 -0.42 3.87
C LYS A 53 6.63 -0.99 4.64
N SER A 54 6.70 -2.27 4.96
CA SER A 54 5.69 -2.94 5.80
C SER A 54 5.42 -2.20 7.11
N SER A 55 6.45 -1.58 7.69
CA SER A 55 6.34 -0.80 8.94
C SER A 55 5.39 0.39 8.85
N ASP A 56 5.16 0.96 7.67
CA ASP A 56 4.31 2.14 7.46
C ASP A 56 2.82 1.81 7.68
N LEU A 57 2.46 0.54 7.49
CA LEU A 57 1.11 0.03 7.71
C LEU A 57 0.94 -0.67 9.06
N ARG A 58 1.98 -0.68 9.93
CA ARG A 58 1.97 -1.35 11.23
C ARG A 58 0.82 -0.89 12.13
N MET A 59 0.47 0.39 12.10
CA MET A 59 -0.59 0.93 12.94
C MET A 59 -1.95 0.38 12.53
N LEU A 60 -2.26 0.36 11.22
CA LEU A 60 -3.48 -0.22 10.69
C LEU A 60 -3.49 -1.75 10.90
N ALA A 61 -2.37 -2.43 10.65
CA ALA A 61 -2.25 -3.87 10.88
C ALA A 61 -2.53 -4.24 12.34
N SER A 62 -1.92 -3.52 13.28
CA SER A 62 -2.15 -3.76 14.72
C SER A 62 -3.57 -3.41 15.15
N PHE A 63 -4.19 -2.40 14.54
CA PHE A 63 -5.58 -2.04 14.78
C PHE A 63 -6.52 -3.17 14.34
N LEU A 64 -6.42 -3.64 13.10
CA LEU A 64 -7.24 -4.74 12.58
C LEU A 64 -7.02 -6.05 13.34
N HIS A 65 -5.76 -6.35 13.71
CA HIS A 65 -5.46 -7.54 14.49
C HIS A 65 -6.15 -7.54 15.88
N ARG A 66 -6.21 -6.39 16.55
CA ARG A 66 -6.98 -6.26 17.82
C ARG A 66 -8.49 -6.45 17.64
N HIS A 67 -8.99 -6.37 16.39
CA HIS A 67 -10.39 -6.64 16.03
C HIS A 67 -10.57 -8.04 15.38
N ASN A 68 -9.66 -8.96 15.72
CA ASN A 68 -9.72 -10.37 15.35
C ASN A 68 -9.57 -10.63 13.85
N TYR A 69 -8.69 -9.90 13.18
CA TYR A 69 -8.22 -10.19 11.83
C TYR A 69 -6.79 -10.74 11.87
N ALA A 70 -6.52 -11.79 11.11
CA ALA A 70 -5.14 -12.09 10.72
C ALA A 70 -4.67 -11.03 9.73
N VAL A 71 -3.47 -10.49 9.92
CA VAL A 71 -2.97 -9.42 9.05
C VAL A 71 -1.58 -9.75 8.55
N TYR A 72 -1.42 -9.76 7.23
CA TYR A 72 -0.14 -9.87 6.56
C TYR A 72 0.25 -8.57 5.88
N VAL A 73 1.45 -8.08 6.16
CA VAL A 73 2.01 -6.91 5.48
C VAL A 73 3.33 -7.33 4.87
N PRO A 74 3.35 -7.74 3.60
CA PRO A 74 4.60 -8.07 2.89
C PRO A 74 5.44 -6.83 2.67
N THR A 75 6.73 -7.00 2.39
CA THR A 75 7.58 -5.99 1.79
C THR A 75 7.81 -6.38 0.34
N PHE A 76 7.56 -5.48 -0.60
CA PHE A 76 7.79 -5.70 -2.02
C PHE A 76 9.29 -5.81 -2.34
N SER A 77 9.63 -6.59 -3.36
CA SER A 77 11.00 -6.73 -3.86
C SER A 77 11.63 -5.36 -4.12
N GLY A 78 12.90 -5.20 -3.74
CA GLY A 78 13.65 -3.95 -3.81
C GLY A 78 13.40 -2.97 -2.66
N HIS A 79 12.34 -3.15 -1.86
CA HIS A 79 12.00 -2.27 -0.74
C HIS A 79 12.56 -2.72 0.61
N GLU A 80 13.18 -3.89 0.68
CA GLU A 80 13.81 -4.44 1.87
C GLU A 80 15.17 -3.80 2.20
N HIS A 81 15.75 -3.06 1.26
CA HIS A 81 17.07 -2.46 1.38
C HIS A 81 17.01 -1.05 1.98
N SER A 82 18.13 -0.62 2.55
CA SER A 82 18.31 0.78 2.98
C SER A 82 18.64 1.72 1.81
N ASP A 83 19.13 1.16 0.70
CA ASP A 83 19.41 1.90 -0.52
C ASP A 83 18.14 1.97 -1.39
N ALA A 84 17.65 3.16 -1.56
CA ALA A 84 16.44 3.43 -2.37
C ALA A 84 16.60 3.07 -3.84
N SER A 85 17.83 3.06 -4.36
CA SER A 85 18.09 2.71 -5.76
C SER A 85 17.80 1.23 -6.08
N GLU A 86 17.76 0.37 -5.07
CA GLU A 86 17.39 -1.04 -5.23
C GLU A 86 15.95 -1.22 -5.74
N ILE A 87 15.06 -0.29 -5.41
CA ILE A 87 13.69 -0.27 -5.95
C ILE A 87 13.70 -0.21 -7.47
N LEU A 88 14.67 0.51 -8.06
CA LEU A 88 14.79 0.69 -9.51
C LEU A 88 15.29 -0.56 -10.26
N ASN A 89 15.70 -1.59 -9.56
CA ASN A 89 16.06 -2.89 -10.16
C ASN A 89 14.83 -3.78 -10.38
N GLU A 90 13.68 -3.37 -9.86
CA GLU A 90 12.41 -4.10 -9.95
C GLU A 90 11.42 -3.39 -10.89
N ASN A 91 10.28 -4.01 -11.14
CA ASN A 91 9.23 -3.47 -12.00
C ASN A 91 7.83 -3.80 -11.45
N PRO A 92 6.75 -3.15 -11.96
CA PRO A 92 5.40 -3.37 -11.47
C PRO A 92 4.92 -4.81 -11.59
N GLU A 93 5.34 -5.53 -12.62
CA GLU A 93 5.01 -6.94 -12.82
C GLU A 93 5.60 -7.80 -11.69
N LYS A 94 6.85 -7.52 -11.27
CA LYS A 94 7.46 -8.23 -10.12
C LYS A 94 6.70 -7.95 -8.83
N TRP A 95 6.31 -6.72 -8.57
CA TRP A 95 5.49 -6.39 -7.40
C TRP A 95 4.10 -7.02 -7.43
N TYR A 96 3.53 -7.21 -8.62
CA TYR A 96 2.29 -7.97 -8.76
C TYR A 96 2.49 -9.46 -8.47
N GLU A 97 3.63 -10.06 -8.88
CA GLU A 97 3.99 -11.43 -8.47
C GLU A 97 4.15 -11.51 -6.94
N ASP A 98 4.85 -10.57 -6.30
CA ASP A 98 4.98 -10.49 -4.85
C ASP A 98 3.60 -10.41 -4.16
N ALA A 99 2.67 -9.65 -4.74
CA ALA A 99 1.30 -9.57 -4.23
C ALA A 99 0.56 -10.92 -4.34
N LYS A 100 0.73 -11.66 -5.42
CA LYS A 100 0.18 -13.04 -5.56
C LYS A 100 0.84 -14.02 -4.59
N GLU A 101 2.15 -13.91 -4.38
CA GLU A 101 2.87 -14.72 -3.38
C GLU A 101 2.34 -14.42 -1.97
N ALA A 102 2.01 -13.15 -1.66
CA ALA A 102 1.38 -12.79 -0.39
C ALA A 102 0.02 -13.46 -0.19
N VAL A 103 -0.82 -13.49 -1.23
CA VAL A 103 -2.10 -14.23 -1.21
C VAL A 103 -1.87 -15.71 -0.95
N ASN A 104 -0.92 -16.33 -1.66
CA ASN A 104 -0.58 -17.74 -1.49
C ASN A 104 -0.04 -18.03 -0.08
N PHE A 105 0.77 -17.13 0.48
CA PHE A 105 1.24 -17.24 1.86
C PHE A 105 0.06 -17.33 2.84
N VAL A 106 -0.90 -16.41 2.75
CA VAL A 106 -2.06 -16.36 3.64
C VAL A 106 -2.97 -17.59 3.43
N ARG A 107 -3.19 -18.02 2.17
CA ARG A 107 -3.94 -19.25 1.86
C ARG A 107 -3.29 -20.49 2.47
N ASN A 108 -1.97 -20.61 2.42
CA ASN A 108 -1.22 -21.73 3.00
C ASN A 108 -1.29 -21.76 4.54
N HIS A 109 -1.67 -20.64 5.20
CA HIS A 109 -1.99 -20.58 6.62
C HIS A 109 -3.46 -20.90 6.93
N GLY A 110 -4.24 -21.38 5.93
CA GLY A 110 -5.59 -21.88 6.10
C GLY A 110 -6.69 -20.82 6.06
N TYR A 111 -6.44 -19.68 5.42
CA TYR A 111 -7.45 -18.64 5.17
C TYR A 111 -7.96 -18.75 3.71
N SER A 112 -9.27 -18.95 3.55
CA SER A 112 -9.91 -19.09 2.24
C SER A 112 -10.44 -17.77 1.70
N MET A 113 -10.91 -16.88 2.58
CA MET A 113 -11.32 -15.52 2.22
C MET A 113 -10.23 -14.52 2.62
N ILE A 114 -9.83 -13.70 1.69
CA ILE A 114 -8.74 -12.74 1.86
C ILE A 114 -9.20 -11.37 1.36
N ALA A 115 -9.05 -10.35 2.21
CA ALA A 115 -9.12 -8.96 1.80
C ALA A 115 -7.72 -8.46 1.44
N ALA A 116 -7.55 -7.88 0.26
CA ALA A 116 -6.33 -7.19 -0.15
C ALA A 116 -6.56 -5.68 -0.20
N LEU A 117 -5.89 -4.94 0.67
CA LEU A 117 -5.99 -3.49 0.75
C LEU A 117 -4.60 -2.87 0.59
N GLY A 118 -4.51 -1.65 0.06
CA GLY A 118 -3.20 -1.04 -0.11
C GLY A 118 -3.18 0.47 -0.28
N LEU A 119 -2.03 1.06 0.06
CA LEU A 119 -1.75 2.48 -0.07
C LEU A 119 -1.03 2.76 -1.40
N SER A 120 -1.52 3.71 -2.20
CA SER A 120 -0.85 4.18 -3.42
C SER A 120 -0.54 3.02 -4.39
N MET A 121 0.73 2.74 -4.71
CA MET A 121 1.14 1.56 -5.48
C MET A 121 0.59 0.26 -4.89
N GLY A 122 0.57 0.11 -3.56
CA GLY A 122 -0.01 -1.07 -2.91
C GLY A 122 -1.50 -1.24 -3.20
N GLY A 123 -2.26 -0.15 -3.31
CA GLY A 123 -3.66 -0.18 -3.75
C GLY A 123 -3.80 -0.58 -5.22
N MET A 124 -2.87 -0.18 -6.07
CA MET A 124 -2.80 -0.63 -7.46
C MET A 124 -2.62 -2.16 -7.54
N MET A 125 -1.76 -2.74 -6.69
CA MET A 125 -1.59 -4.19 -6.61
C MET A 125 -2.84 -4.89 -6.07
N ALA A 126 -3.51 -4.32 -5.06
CA ALA A 126 -4.78 -4.84 -4.55
C ALA A 126 -5.88 -4.83 -5.62
N ALA A 127 -6.01 -3.74 -6.38
CA ALA A 127 -6.93 -3.65 -7.50
C ALA A 127 -6.61 -4.67 -8.60
N ALA A 128 -5.31 -4.87 -8.93
CA ALA A 128 -4.88 -5.87 -9.89
C ALA A 128 -5.22 -7.31 -9.46
N LEU A 129 -5.11 -7.62 -8.17
CA LEU A 129 -5.56 -8.91 -7.62
C LEU A 129 -7.08 -9.07 -7.77
N ALA A 130 -7.86 -8.03 -7.51
CA ALA A 130 -9.32 -8.05 -7.65
C ALA A 130 -9.76 -8.22 -9.11
N THR A 131 -9.15 -7.48 -10.07
CA THR A 131 -9.47 -7.59 -11.50
C THR A 131 -9.16 -8.97 -12.08
N ASN A 132 -8.27 -9.73 -11.46
CA ASN A 132 -7.92 -11.10 -11.83
C ASN A 132 -8.51 -12.16 -10.88
N GLN A 133 -9.44 -11.79 -9.99
CA GLN A 133 -10.18 -12.67 -9.07
C GLN A 133 -9.27 -13.50 -8.13
N PHE A 134 -8.14 -12.92 -7.73
CA PHE A 134 -7.23 -13.55 -6.77
C PHE A 134 -7.64 -13.37 -5.31
N VAL A 135 -8.52 -12.41 -5.03
CA VAL A 135 -9.00 -12.08 -3.68
C VAL A 135 -10.49 -11.85 -3.67
N GLU A 136 -11.12 -12.08 -2.53
CA GLU A 136 -12.55 -12.02 -2.33
C GLU A 136 -13.04 -10.63 -1.94
N ILE A 137 -12.16 -9.79 -1.40
CA ILE A 137 -12.42 -8.41 -0.98
C ILE A 137 -11.20 -7.58 -1.37
N ALA A 138 -11.39 -6.36 -1.85
CA ALA A 138 -10.28 -5.48 -2.20
C ALA A 138 -10.51 -4.04 -1.75
N GLY A 139 -9.44 -3.23 -1.78
CA GLY A 139 -9.57 -1.80 -1.54
C GLY A 139 -8.28 -1.02 -1.72
N THR A 140 -8.44 0.28 -1.89
CA THR A 140 -7.35 1.21 -2.20
C THR A 140 -7.40 2.43 -1.30
N PHE A 141 -6.22 2.92 -0.96
CA PHE A 141 -6.01 4.15 -0.20
C PHE A 141 -5.15 5.10 -1.03
N CYS A 142 -5.68 6.25 -1.44
CA CYS A 142 -4.96 7.25 -2.22
C CYS A 142 -4.19 6.64 -3.42
N SER A 143 -4.85 5.78 -4.21
CA SER A 143 -4.19 4.96 -5.21
C SER A 143 -4.36 5.51 -6.63
N PRO A 144 -3.31 5.53 -7.47
CA PRO A 144 -3.34 6.14 -8.81
C PRO A 144 -3.88 5.18 -9.88
N VAL A 145 -4.93 4.39 -9.61
CA VAL A 145 -5.51 3.49 -10.61
C VAL A 145 -6.36 4.28 -11.60
N SER A 146 -5.80 4.60 -12.77
CA SER A 146 -6.44 5.44 -13.78
C SER A 146 -5.95 5.13 -15.20
N LYS A 147 -6.81 5.40 -16.18
CA LYS A 147 -6.46 5.42 -17.61
C LYS A 147 -5.82 6.74 -18.06
N ARG A 148 -5.85 7.75 -17.21
CA ARG A 148 -5.26 9.06 -17.54
C ARG A 148 -3.74 8.94 -17.65
N ASN A 149 -3.18 9.55 -18.68
CA ASN A 149 -1.73 9.74 -18.77
C ASN A 149 -1.31 10.84 -17.77
N ALA A 150 -1.27 10.49 -16.50
CA ALA A 150 -0.82 11.40 -15.46
C ALA A 150 0.71 11.46 -15.48
N GLN A 151 1.25 12.60 -15.88
CA GLN A 151 2.63 12.90 -15.51
C GLN A 151 2.65 13.03 -13.98
N LEU A 152 3.52 12.24 -13.31
CA LEU A 152 3.65 12.24 -11.86
C LEU A 152 4.91 13.03 -11.42
N PRO A 153 5.01 14.36 -11.72
CA PRO A 153 6.23 15.14 -11.48
C PRO A 153 6.57 15.21 -9.99
N ASP A 154 5.56 15.21 -9.12
CA ASP A 154 5.77 15.30 -7.69
C ASP A 154 6.17 13.95 -7.10
N LEU A 155 5.70 12.84 -7.65
CA LEU A 155 6.20 11.51 -7.29
C LEU A 155 7.66 11.33 -7.71
N PHE A 156 8.04 11.78 -8.92
CA PHE A 156 9.43 11.78 -9.34
C PHE A 156 10.31 12.62 -8.41
N LYS A 157 9.90 13.85 -8.09
CA LYS A 157 10.64 14.72 -7.15
C LYS A 157 10.77 14.07 -5.77
N SER A 158 9.69 13.46 -5.27
CA SER A 158 9.69 12.76 -3.97
C SER A 158 10.64 11.57 -3.99
N PHE A 159 10.64 10.78 -5.07
CA PHE A 159 11.59 9.67 -5.21
C PHE A 159 13.03 10.17 -5.27
N MET A 160 13.33 11.19 -6.07
CA MET A 160 14.68 11.75 -6.17
C MET A 160 15.17 12.32 -4.84
N ALA A 161 14.29 12.98 -4.08
CA ALA A 161 14.63 13.49 -2.74
C ALA A 161 14.91 12.35 -1.73
N PHE A 162 14.27 11.19 -1.91
CA PHE A 162 14.48 10.01 -1.08
C PHE A 162 15.74 9.23 -1.47
N ALA A 163 16.02 9.08 -2.77
CA ALA A 163 17.09 8.22 -3.29
C ALA A 163 18.45 8.93 -3.43
N LYS A 164 18.45 10.24 -3.69
CA LYS A 164 19.68 11.02 -3.88
C LYS A 164 20.39 11.26 -2.55
N ASN A 165 21.72 11.05 -2.55
CA ASN A 165 22.57 11.39 -1.42
C ASN A 165 23.79 12.23 -1.85
N ASP A 166 24.44 12.90 -0.89
CA ASP A 166 25.54 13.84 -1.13
C ASP A 166 26.84 13.18 -1.64
N GLN A 167 26.91 11.85 -1.70
CA GLN A 167 28.08 11.10 -2.14
C GLN A 167 27.99 10.69 -3.60
N MET A 168 26.84 10.89 -4.25
CA MET A 168 26.63 10.51 -5.65
C MET A 168 27.32 11.48 -6.62
N SER A 169 28.02 10.94 -7.61
CA SER A 169 28.55 11.69 -8.74
C SER A 169 27.43 12.19 -9.67
N GLU A 170 27.71 13.17 -10.52
CA GLU A 170 26.76 13.65 -11.53
C GLU A 170 26.28 12.52 -12.45
N THR A 171 27.16 11.61 -12.84
CA THR A 171 26.83 10.46 -13.69
C THR A 171 25.85 9.52 -13.00
N GLU A 172 26.06 9.20 -11.72
CA GLU A 172 25.15 8.36 -10.95
C GLU A 172 23.79 9.02 -10.77
N ILE A 173 23.74 10.33 -10.58
CA ILE A 173 22.49 11.09 -10.49
C ILE A 173 21.71 11.02 -11.82
N ILE A 174 22.39 11.21 -12.96
CA ILE A 174 21.76 11.13 -14.29
C ILE A 174 21.20 9.72 -14.54
N GLU A 175 21.94 8.69 -14.17
CA GLU A 175 21.49 7.30 -14.30
C GLU A 175 20.28 7.02 -13.39
N LEU A 176 20.31 7.48 -12.14
CA LEU A 176 19.22 7.36 -11.18
C LEU A 176 17.94 8.05 -11.73
N GLU A 177 18.07 9.26 -12.25
CA GLU A 177 16.96 10.00 -12.84
C GLU A 177 16.36 9.27 -14.05
N TYR A 178 17.20 8.72 -14.91
CA TYR A 178 16.75 7.97 -16.09
C TYR A 178 15.94 6.74 -15.68
N LYS A 179 16.50 5.91 -14.77
CA LYS A 179 15.83 4.71 -14.26
C LYS A 179 14.52 5.04 -13.54
N ALA A 180 14.51 6.08 -12.71
CA ALA A 180 13.31 6.50 -12.00
C ALA A 180 12.19 6.95 -12.97
N LYS A 181 12.51 7.71 -14.01
CA LYS A 181 11.53 8.11 -15.03
C LYS A 181 10.96 6.91 -15.78
N GLN A 182 11.83 5.94 -16.13
CA GLN A 182 11.40 4.72 -16.80
C GLN A 182 10.45 3.91 -15.91
N GLN A 183 10.82 3.66 -14.66
CA GLN A 183 9.99 2.88 -13.72
C GLN A 183 8.65 3.55 -13.41
N LEU A 184 8.61 4.89 -13.32
CA LEU A 184 7.35 5.61 -13.16
C LEU A 184 6.45 5.53 -14.39
N ALA A 185 7.03 5.48 -15.60
CA ALA A 185 6.29 5.20 -16.82
C ALA A 185 5.72 3.77 -16.81
N ASP A 186 6.52 2.79 -16.42
CA ASP A 186 6.06 1.39 -16.30
C ASP A 186 4.93 1.25 -15.25
N LEU A 187 5.03 1.96 -14.12
CA LEU A 187 3.96 2.03 -13.11
C LEU A 187 2.67 2.64 -13.68
N HIS A 188 2.81 3.69 -14.48
CA HIS A 188 1.66 4.31 -15.15
C HIS A 188 0.99 3.33 -16.12
N ASP A 189 1.77 2.65 -16.96
CA ASP A 189 1.26 1.67 -17.92
C ASP A 189 0.59 0.48 -17.21
N PHE A 190 1.15 0.02 -16.10
CA PHE A 190 0.53 -1.00 -15.26
C PHE A 190 -0.80 -0.51 -14.69
N SER A 191 -0.84 0.71 -14.15
CA SER A 191 -2.07 1.35 -13.64
C SER A 191 -3.17 1.40 -14.71
N ALA A 192 -2.84 1.83 -15.92
CA ALA A 192 -3.79 1.93 -17.01
C ALA A 192 -4.38 0.55 -17.38
N LYS A 193 -3.54 -0.50 -17.44
CA LYS A 193 -3.99 -1.89 -17.67
C LYS A 193 -4.93 -2.40 -16.56
N VAL A 194 -4.68 -2.04 -15.31
CA VAL A 194 -5.59 -2.37 -14.19
C VAL A 194 -6.90 -1.61 -14.34
N ALA A 195 -6.84 -0.30 -14.63
CA ALA A 195 -8.02 0.55 -14.79
C ALA A 195 -8.93 0.09 -15.95
N GLU A 196 -8.36 -0.49 -17.02
CA GLU A 196 -9.15 -1.08 -18.12
C GLU A 196 -10.03 -2.26 -17.71
N LYS A 197 -9.68 -2.94 -16.62
CA LYS A 197 -10.36 -4.14 -16.13
C LYS A 197 -11.25 -3.91 -14.92
N LEU A 198 -11.37 -2.69 -14.41
CA LEU A 198 -12.15 -2.39 -13.19
C LEU A 198 -13.61 -2.80 -13.30
N GLU A 199 -14.20 -2.70 -14.48
CA GLU A 199 -15.59 -3.17 -14.73
C GLU A 199 -15.78 -4.68 -14.51
N GLN A 200 -14.69 -5.47 -14.51
CA GLN A 200 -14.75 -6.93 -14.30
C GLN A 200 -14.76 -7.29 -12.82
N VAL A 201 -14.48 -6.34 -11.93
CA VAL A 201 -14.44 -6.57 -10.49
C VAL A 201 -15.86 -6.72 -9.96
N THR A 202 -16.11 -7.85 -9.28
CA THR A 202 -17.38 -8.14 -8.60
C THR A 202 -17.20 -8.22 -7.07
N ALA A 203 -15.95 -8.29 -6.61
CA ALA A 203 -15.62 -8.29 -5.19
C ALA A 203 -16.03 -6.97 -4.51
N PRO A 204 -16.53 -6.98 -3.27
CA PRO A 204 -16.69 -5.76 -2.47
C PRO A 204 -15.40 -4.95 -2.48
N PHE A 205 -15.52 -3.64 -2.68
CA PHE A 205 -14.37 -2.79 -2.92
C PHE A 205 -14.39 -1.52 -2.05
N TYR A 206 -13.35 -1.32 -1.26
CA TYR A 206 -13.16 -0.14 -0.42
C TYR A 206 -12.30 0.90 -1.13
N ILE A 207 -12.69 2.16 -1.08
CA ILE A 207 -11.89 3.28 -1.60
C ILE A 207 -11.79 4.36 -0.53
N ALA A 208 -10.57 4.74 -0.15
CA ALA A 208 -10.30 5.89 0.69
C ALA A 208 -9.44 6.90 -0.05
N GLN A 209 -9.85 8.18 -0.03
CA GLN A 209 -9.12 9.27 -0.66
C GLN A 209 -8.96 10.46 0.27
N GLY A 210 -7.73 10.96 0.39
CA GLY A 210 -7.45 12.22 1.06
C GLY A 210 -7.63 13.39 0.07
N GLU A 211 -8.43 14.40 0.44
CA GLU A 211 -8.67 15.58 -0.40
C GLU A 211 -7.42 16.40 -0.67
N LEU A 212 -6.51 16.43 0.31
CA LEU A 212 -5.27 17.19 0.24
C LEU A 212 -4.09 16.39 -0.36
N ASP A 213 -4.38 15.29 -1.08
CA ASP A 213 -3.38 14.50 -1.78
C ASP A 213 -2.73 15.32 -2.89
N ARG A 214 -1.39 15.44 -2.83
CA ARG A 214 -0.59 16.18 -3.82
C ARG A 214 0.25 15.28 -4.72
N LEU A 215 0.24 13.97 -4.46
CA LEU A 215 0.97 12.99 -5.25
C LEU A 215 0.06 12.29 -6.26
N VAL A 216 -1.17 12.02 -5.87
CA VAL A 216 -2.22 11.45 -6.72
C VAL A 216 -3.38 12.43 -6.76
N ASP A 217 -3.83 12.79 -7.98
CA ASP A 217 -5.02 13.61 -8.15
C ASP A 217 -6.23 12.92 -7.50
N PRO A 218 -6.89 13.54 -6.49
CA PRO A 218 -8.02 12.92 -5.81
C PRO A 218 -9.17 12.51 -6.72
N GLU A 219 -9.37 13.19 -7.85
CA GLU A 219 -10.38 12.85 -8.86
C GLU A 219 -10.23 11.43 -9.42
N VAL A 220 -9.01 10.87 -9.40
CA VAL A 220 -8.74 9.49 -9.84
C VAL A 220 -9.55 8.49 -9.03
N SER A 221 -9.77 8.72 -7.74
CA SER A 221 -10.56 7.84 -6.89
C SER A 221 -12.05 7.86 -7.24
N ILE A 222 -12.56 8.99 -7.70
CA ILE A 222 -13.94 9.13 -8.17
C ILE A 222 -14.12 8.38 -9.49
N GLU A 223 -13.19 8.54 -10.43
CA GLU A 223 -13.19 7.78 -11.70
C GLU A 223 -13.11 6.27 -11.47
N MET A 224 -12.26 5.84 -10.53
CA MET A 224 -12.15 4.44 -10.15
C MET A 224 -13.48 3.90 -9.58
N LYS A 225 -14.14 4.66 -8.69
CA LYS A 225 -15.48 4.32 -8.18
C LYS A 225 -16.50 4.16 -9.31
N GLU A 226 -16.50 5.08 -10.28
CA GLU A 226 -17.41 5.05 -11.44
C GLU A 226 -17.13 3.86 -12.37
N ALA A 227 -15.87 3.42 -12.47
CA ALA A 227 -15.48 2.28 -13.29
C ALA A 227 -15.80 0.92 -12.66
N LEU A 228 -15.99 0.84 -11.34
CA LEU A 228 -16.31 -0.37 -10.58
C LEU A 228 -17.81 -0.70 -10.61
N VAL A 229 -18.40 -0.70 -11.80
CA VAL A 229 -19.87 -0.79 -12.02
C VAL A 229 -20.51 -2.12 -11.55
N ASN A 230 -19.74 -3.18 -11.39
CA ASN A 230 -20.20 -4.49 -10.94
C ASN A 230 -19.80 -4.83 -9.50
N ALA A 231 -19.09 -3.93 -8.81
CA ALA A 231 -18.67 -4.10 -7.42
C ALA A 231 -19.57 -3.31 -6.44
N ALA A 232 -19.75 -3.85 -5.24
CA ALA A 232 -20.27 -3.06 -4.12
C ALA A 232 -19.15 -2.16 -3.60
N VAL A 233 -19.21 -0.87 -3.92
CA VAL A 233 -18.15 0.10 -3.56
C VAL A 233 -18.52 0.85 -2.29
N ASP A 234 -17.64 0.81 -1.29
CA ASP A 234 -17.67 1.67 -0.10
C ASP A 234 -16.61 2.76 -0.26
N PHE A 235 -17.06 4.02 -0.41
CA PHE A 235 -16.22 5.17 -0.77
C PHE A 235 -16.16 6.19 0.35
N HIS A 236 -14.94 6.50 0.81
CA HIS A 236 -14.65 7.44 1.88
C HIS A 236 -13.73 8.57 1.42
N TRP A 237 -14.16 9.81 1.69
CA TRP A 237 -13.42 11.03 1.40
C TRP A 237 -12.98 11.70 2.70
N PHE A 238 -11.67 12.02 2.81
CA PHE A 238 -11.06 12.56 4.01
C PHE A 238 -10.52 13.97 3.76
N GLU A 239 -11.27 14.98 4.18
CA GLU A 239 -11.05 16.39 3.84
C GLU A 239 -9.74 16.98 4.39
N GLN A 240 -9.20 16.41 5.49
CA GLN A 240 -8.01 16.92 6.15
C GLN A 240 -6.79 16.00 5.95
N SER A 241 -6.90 14.99 5.11
CA SER A 241 -5.85 14.00 4.86
C SER A 241 -5.20 14.21 3.50
N GLY A 242 -3.88 14.01 3.44
CA GLY A 242 -3.10 13.93 2.22
C GLY A 242 -2.84 12.50 1.79
N HIS A 243 -1.81 12.30 0.97
CA HIS A 243 -1.48 11.01 0.37
C HIS A 243 -1.27 9.87 1.38
N VAL A 244 -0.55 10.12 2.50
CA VAL A 244 -0.28 9.10 3.52
C VAL A 244 -1.39 9.13 4.58
N ILE A 245 -2.60 8.76 4.19
CA ILE A 245 -3.80 8.78 5.02
C ILE A 245 -3.67 7.93 6.29
N THR A 246 -2.83 6.89 6.25
CA THR A 246 -2.60 5.94 7.35
C THR A 246 -1.99 6.57 8.61
N VAL A 247 -1.39 7.76 8.49
CA VAL A 247 -0.76 8.51 9.59
C VAL A 247 -1.27 9.96 9.70
N GLY A 248 -2.22 10.35 8.84
CA GLY A 248 -2.81 11.69 8.78
C GLY A 248 -3.64 12.06 10.03
N LYS A 249 -4.24 13.26 9.99
CA LYS A 249 -5.09 13.77 11.08
C LYS A 249 -6.31 12.89 11.32
N GLU A 250 -6.90 12.37 10.24
CA GLU A 250 -8.11 11.55 10.24
C GLU A 250 -7.80 10.04 10.30
N LYS A 251 -6.56 9.66 10.66
CA LYS A 251 -6.14 8.24 10.73
C LYS A 251 -7.06 7.37 11.57
N GLY A 252 -7.67 7.92 12.63
CA GLY A 252 -8.60 7.19 13.48
C GLY A 252 -9.91 6.88 12.77
N GLU A 253 -10.47 7.86 12.09
CA GLU A 253 -11.69 7.73 11.26
C GLU A 253 -11.43 6.79 10.08
N PHE A 254 -10.28 6.92 9.43
CA PHE A 254 -9.83 6.02 8.37
C PHE A 254 -9.72 4.56 8.86
N GLN A 255 -9.06 4.31 10.00
CA GLN A 255 -8.96 2.95 10.55
C GLN A 255 -10.33 2.37 10.89
N GLN A 256 -11.22 3.19 11.44
CA GLN A 256 -12.57 2.78 11.79
C GLN A 256 -13.40 2.46 10.54
N SER A 257 -13.33 3.27 9.49
CA SER A 257 -14.07 3.00 8.25
C SER A 257 -13.59 1.73 7.53
N VAL A 258 -12.28 1.46 7.55
CA VAL A 258 -11.73 0.17 7.05
C VAL A 258 -12.30 -1.01 7.85
N LEU A 259 -12.35 -0.90 9.17
CA LEU A 259 -12.90 -1.96 10.03
C LEU A 259 -14.40 -2.18 9.75
N GLU A 260 -15.18 -1.10 9.66
CA GLU A 260 -16.63 -1.16 9.37
C GLU A 260 -16.90 -1.81 8.01
N PHE A 261 -16.13 -1.45 6.99
CA PHE A 261 -16.21 -2.10 5.68
C PHE A 261 -15.93 -3.61 5.77
N LEU A 262 -14.86 -4.00 6.46
CA LEU A 262 -14.46 -5.40 6.61
C LEU A 262 -15.48 -6.21 7.45
N ASP A 263 -16.04 -5.61 8.51
CA ASP A 263 -17.02 -6.27 9.38
C ASP A 263 -18.39 -6.50 8.70
N GLN A 264 -18.70 -5.73 7.64
CA GLN A 264 -19.90 -5.92 6.81
C GLN A 264 -19.80 -7.11 5.86
N GLN A 265 -18.60 -7.67 5.64
CA GLN A 265 -18.41 -8.74 4.68
C GLN A 265 -18.77 -10.11 5.26
N GLU A 266 -19.30 -10.97 4.40
CA GLU A 266 -19.60 -12.37 4.77
C GLU A 266 -18.32 -13.22 4.72
N TRP A 267 -17.61 -13.34 5.83
CA TRP A 267 -16.43 -14.20 5.95
C TRP A 267 -16.83 -15.67 6.11
N ARG A 268 -16.44 -16.53 5.15
CA ARG A 268 -16.80 -17.96 5.06
C ARG A 268 -15.59 -18.87 5.20
#